data_19b61f9d403cf7db0c3efff77789b922
#
_entry.id   19b61f9d403cf7db0c3efff77789b922
#
_cell.length_a   1.000
_cell.length_b   1.000
_cell.length_c   1.000
_cell.angle_alpha   90.00
_cell.angle_beta   90.00
_cell.angle_gamma   90.00
#
_symmetry.space_group_name_H-M   'P 1'
#
loop_
_entity.id
_entity.type
_entity.pdbx_description
1 polymer ?
#
loop_
_entity_poly.entity_id
_entity_poly.type
_entity_poly.pdbx_seq_one_letter_code
_entity_poly.pdbx_strand_id
1 'polypeptide(L)'
;MKHPDLQGFDAEEQQEWLDALDGVLKREGVAAASALLQSLAGRLTQTGASVPFSVSTPYRNTIPVVDETPMPGDLFMERRIRSLIRWNALAMVVRANRRPGDLGGHISSFASSATLYDVGFNYFFRAPRPTSSEDDYSRSGDLVYFQGHASPGIYARSFLEGRISEVQMDNFRREAGDEGLSSYPHPWLMPDYWQFPTVSMGLGPLQAIYQAHVMKYLDSRDLVGMGDRKVWAFLGDGECDEPESLGALSLAGREKLDNLIFVVNCNLQRLDGPVRGNGKIIQELEGYFRGAGWNVIKVVWGRHWDPLFANDKKGLMQRAMDST
;
A
#
# COMPACT_ATOMS: atom_id res chain seq x y z
N MET A 1 2.95 -8.56 -30.58
CA MET A 1 4.05 -8.41 -29.59
C MET A 1 5.14 -9.38 -30.00
N LYS A 2 6.36 -8.94 -30.29
CA LYS A 2 7.49 -9.89 -30.38
C LYS A 2 7.98 -10.08 -28.94
N HIS A 3 7.78 -11.28 -28.42
CA HIS A 3 8.40 -11.72 -27.17
C HIS A 3 9.93 -11.70 -27.30
N PRO A 4 10.70 -11.52 -26.20
CA PRO A 4 12.16 -11.64 -26.28
C PRO A 4 12.50 -12.98 -26.91
N ASP A 5 13.46 -12.96 -27.85
CA ASP A 5 13.94 -14.14 -28.55
C ASP A 5 14.28 -15.23 -27.52
N LEU A 6 13.40 -16.19 -27.38
CA LEU A 6 13.71 -17.46 -26.72
C LEU A 6 14.71 -18.13 -27.66
N GLN A 7 16.00 -18.07 -27.30
CA GLN A 7 17.05 -18.73 -28.07
C GLN A 7 16.69 -20.22 -28.20
N GLY A 8 16.31 -20.63 -29.41
CA GLY A 8 15.98 -21.99 -29.74
C GLY A 8 14.52 -22.32 -30.07
N PHE A 9 13.60 -21.34 -29.97
CA PHE A 9 12.20 -21.52 -30.39
C PHE A 9 11.92 -20.75 -31.69
N ASP A 10 11.31 -21.40 -32.67
CA ASP A 10 10.70 -20.76 -33.84
C ASP A 10 9.52 -19.88 -33.36
N ALA A 11 9.33 -18.72 -34.00
CA ALA A 11 8.24 -17.81 -33.69
C ALA A 11 6.85 -18.44 -33.93
N GLU A 12 6.74 -19.36 -34.88
CA GLU A 12 5.52 -20.11 -35.17
C GLU A 12 5.21 -21.09 -34.04
N GLU A 13 6.17 -21.86 -33.59
CA GLU A 13 6.05 -22.80 -32.47
C GLU A 13 5.74 -22.07 -31.16
N GLN A 14 6.34 -20.91 -30.93
CA GLN A 14 6.01 -20.07 -29.75
C GLN A 14 4.53 -19.62 -29.80
N GLN A 15 4.03 -19.23 -30.95
CA GLN A 15 2.64 -18.79 -31.10
C GLN A 15 1.66 -19.96 -30.88
N GLU A 16 1.98 -21.16 -31.35
CA GLU A 16 1.17 -22.36 -31.10
C GLU A 16 1.00 -22.65 -29.61
N TRP A 17 2.06 -22.52 -28.84
CA TRP A 17 2.01 -22.70 -27.36
C TRP A 17 1.15 -21.64 -26.67
N LEU A 18 1.21 -20.39 -27.13
CA LEU A 18 0.37 -19.32 -26.62
C LEU A 18 -1.11 -19.53 -26.95
N ASP A 19 -1.39 -19.92 -28.20
CA ASP A 19 -2.74 -20.22 -28.63
C ASP A 19 -3.34 -21.43 -27.92
N ALA A 20 -2.52 -22.44 -27.61
CA ALA A 20 -2.93 -23.58 -26.80
C ALA A 20 -3.30 -23.16 -25.37
N LEU A 21 -2.49 -22.31 -24.73
CA LEU A 21 -2.80 -21.76 -23.41
C LEU A 21 -4.07 -20.92 -23.41
N ASP A 22 -4.26 -20.07 -24.41
CA ASP A 22 -5.48 -19.28 -24.60
C ASP A 22 -6.71 -20.16 -24.80
N GLY A 23 -6.54 -21.29 -25.48
CA GLY A 23 -7.57 -22.30 -25.62
C GLY A 23 -7.99 -22.92 -24.28
N VAL A 24 -7.03 -23.20 -23.39
CA VAL A 24 -7.30 -23.69 -22.03
C VAL A 24 -8.00 -22.61 -21.19
N LEU A 25 -7.51 -21.38 -21.24
CA LEU A 25 -8.10 -20.23 -20.53
C LEU A 25 -9.58 -20.03 -20.90
N LYS A 26 -9.90 -20.13 -22.19
CA LYS A 26 -11.27 -19.92 -22.71
C LYS A 26 -12.22 -21.07 -22.36
N ARG A 27 -11.73 -22.32 -22.34
CA ARG A 27 -12.59 -23.50 -22.13
C ARG A 27 -12.70 -23.93 -20.69
N GLU A 28 -11.57 -23.92 -19.96
CA GLU A 28 -11.44 -24.51 -18.62
C GLU A 28 -11.24 -23.45 -17.52
N GLY A 29 -10.97 -22.19 -17.93
CA GLY A 29 -10.77 -21.08 -17.02
C GLY A 29 -9.36 -20.98 -16.42
N VAL A 30 -9.17 -19.93 -15.60
CA VAL A 30 -7.85 -19.54 -15.06
C VAL A 30 -7.26 -20.61 -14.14
N ALA A 31 -8.08 -21.32 -13.37
CA ALA A 31 -7.60 -22.35 -12.44
C ALA A 31 -6.94 -23.53 -13.16
N ALA A 32 -7.55 -24.00 -14.26
CA ALA A 32 -6.99 -25.07 -15.07
C ALA A 32 -5.71 -24.66 -15.80
N ALA A 33 -5.68 -23.43 -16.35
CA ALA A 33 -4.48 -22.88 -16.98
C ALA A 33 -3.32 -22.74 -15.97
N SER A 34 -3.60 -22.28 -14.75
CA SER A 34 -2.60 -22.22 -13.68
C SER A 34 -2.06 -23.59 -13.29
N ALA A 35 -2.92 -24.61 -13.17
CA ALA A 35 -2.52 -25.97 -12.87
C ALA A 35 -1.64 -26.58 -13.98
N LEU A 36 -1.98 -26.28 -15.25
CA LEU A 36 -1.17 -26.69 -16.40
C LEU A 36 0.23 -26.07 -16.34
N LEU A 37 0.33 -24.76 -16.13
CA LEU A 37 1.62 -24.06 -15.99
C LEU A 37 2.46 -24.62 -14.84
N GLN A 38 1.86 -24.91 -13.68
CA GLN A 38 2.56 -25.53 -12.55
C GLN A 38 3.07 -26.93 -12.90
N SER A 39 2.29 -27.71 -13.65
CA SER A 39 2.70 -29.04 -14.09
C SER A 39 3.89 -28.99 -15.07
N LEU A 40 3.88 -28.03 -16.01
CA LEU A 40 4.98 -27.81 -16.95
C LEU A 40 6.25 -27.36 -16.23
N ALA A 41 6.10 -26.43 -15.27
CA ALA A 41 7.19 -25.99 -14.42
C ALA A 41 7.79 -27.15 -13.60
N GLY A 42 6.94 -27.96 -12.98
CA GLY A 42 7.38 -29.14 -12.23
C GLY A 42 8.20 -30.11 -13.09
N ARG A 43 7.82 -30.31 -14.36
CA ARG A 43 8.61 -31.14 -15.30
C ARG A 43 9.99 -30.57 -15.57
N LEU A 44 10.08 -29.24 -15.81
CA LEU A 44 11.39 -28.59 -16.01
C LEU A 44 12.26 -28.70 -14.77
N THR A 45 11.71 -28.53 -13.57
CA THR A 45 12.47 -28.68 -12.31
C THR A 45 13.01 -30.09 -12.14
N GLN A 46 12.27 -31.13 -12.56
CA GLN A 46 12.73 -32.54 -12.52
C GLN A 46 13.92 -32.78 -13.42
N THR A 47 14.15 -32.01 -14.46
CA THR A 47 15.35 -32.11 -15.32
C THR A 47 16.56 -31.38 -14.74
N GLY A 48 16.45 -30.77 -13.54
CA GLY A 48 17.48 -29.94 -12.94
C GLY A 48 17.56 -28.54 -13.50
N ALA A 49 16.63 -28.16 -14.38
CA ALA A 49 16.56 -26.79 -14.89
C ALA A 49 16.01 -25.84 -13.82
N SER A 50 16.65 -24.68 -13.67
CA SER A 50 16.06 -23.58 -12.92
C SER A 50 14.92 -22.99 -13.73
N VAL A 51 13.70 -23.15 -13.25
CA VAL A 51 12.54 -22.52 -13.88
C VAL A 51 12.52 -21.06 -13.48
N PRO A 52 12.59 -20.11 -14.43
CA PRO A 52 12.54 -18.69 -14.13
C PRO A 52 11.10 -18.27 -13.79
N PHE A 53 10.53 -18.83 -12.72
CA PHE A 53 9.34 -18.23 -12.13
C PHE A 53 9.78 -17.03 -11.31
N SER A 54 9.71 -15.87 -11.91
CA SER A 54 9.77 -14.63 -11.18
C SER A 54 8.57 -14.59 -10.24
N VAL A 55 8.82 -14.49 -8.93
CA VAL A 55 7.79 -14.27 -7.92
C VAL A 55 7.12 -12.90 -8.13
N SER A 56 7.78 -12.03 -8.90
CA SER A 56 7.30 -10.72 -9.30
C SER A 56 6.67 -10.73 -10.70
N THR A 57 5.67 -9.89 -10.89
CA THR A 57 5.04 -9.65 -12.19
C THR A 57 5.77 -8.53 -12.95
N PRO A 58 5.53 -8.34 -14.27
CA PRO A 58 6.10 -7.22 -15.03
C PRO A 58 5.86 -5.86 -14.34
N TYR A 59 6.76 -4.91 -14.55
CA TYR A 59 6.71 -3.57 -13.91
C TYR A 59 5.59 -2.71 -14.50
N ARG A 60 4.35 -3.07 -14.15
CA ARG A 60 3.13 -2.41 -14.61
C ARG A 60 2.02 -2.54 -13.57
N ASN A 61 0.96 -1.76 -13.71
CA ASN A 61 -0.23 -1.87 -12.89
C ASN A 61 -0.82 -3.28 -12.97
N THR A 62 -1.18 -3.84 -11.81
CA THR A 62 -1.81 -5.18 -11.73
C THR A 62 -3.20 -5.18 -12.37
N ILE A 63 -3.98 -4.11 -12.11
CA ILE A 63 -5.31 -3.94 -12.70
C ILE A 63 -5.14 -3.15 -14.00
N PRO A 64 -5.49 -3.71 -15.17
CA PRO A 64 -5.42 -2.99 -16.43
C PRO A 64 -6.51 -1.91 -16.50
N VAL A 65 -6.26 -0.84 -17.27
CA VAL A 65 -7.15 0.33 -17.38
C VAL A 65 -8.60 -0.06 -17.75
N VAL A 66 -8.76 -1.11 -18.54
CA VAL A 66 -10.10 -1.59 -18.98
C VAL A 66 -10.93 -2.18 -17.83
N ASP A 67 -10.27 -2.63 -16.77
CA ASP A 67 -10.89 -3.24 -15.61
C ASP A 67 -10.94 -2.28 -14.40
N GLU A 68 -10.40 -1.05 -14.55
CA GLU A 68 -10.43 -0.06 -13.48
C GLU A 68 -11.86 0.45 -13.24
N THR A 69 -12.27 0.42 -11.98
CA THR A 69 -13.53 1.03 -11.57
C THR A 69 -13.41 2.55 -11.68
N PRO A 70 -14.34 3.23 -12.37
CA PRO A 70 -14.35 4.69 -12.43
C PRO A 70 -14.42 5.31 -11.03
N MET A 71 -13.64 6.36 -10.80
CA MET A 71 -13.68 7.08 -9.53
C MET A 71 -15.05 7.75 -9.34
N PRO A 72 -15.77 7.49 -8.25
CA PRO A 72 -17.16 7.93 -8.09
C PRO A 72 -17.29 9.42 -7.75
N GLY A 73 -16.21 10.09 -7.36
CA GLY A 73 -16.24 11.49 -6.92
C GLY A 73 -16.06 12.51 -8.02
N ASP A 74 -16.18 13.78 -7.66
CA ASP A 74 -15.81 14.91 -8.49
C ASP A 74 -14.28 15.09 -8.48
N LEU A 75 -13.63 14.67 -9.54
CA LEU A 75 -12.17 14.68 -9.69
C LEU A 75 -11.56 16.10 -9.57
N PHE A 76 -12.29 17.13 -9.95
CA PHE A 76 -11.81 18.49 -9.83
C PHE A 76 -11.83 18.96 -8.37
N MET A 77 -12.90 18.67 -7.66
CA MET A 77 -13.03 18.98 -6.24
C MET A 77 -12.02 18.16 -5.40
N GLU A 78 -11.90 16.87 -5.66
CA GLU A 78 -10.91 15.98 -5.03
C GLU A 78 -9.48 16.53 -5.18
N ARG A 79 -9.13 16.97 -6.39
CA ARG A 79 -7.82 17.56 -6.65
C ARG A 79 -7.60 18.86 -5.85
N ARG A 80 -8.63 19.70 -5.74
CA ARG A 80 -8.55 20.95 -4.96
C ARG A 80 -8.36 20.66 -3.48
N ILE A 81 -9.16 19.76 -2.90
CA ILE A 81 -9.07 19.37 -1.49
C ILE A 81 -7.69 18.80 -1.19
N ARG A 82 -7.21 17.85 -1.99
CA ARG A 82 -5.88 17.26 -1.84
C ARG A 82 -4.77 18.32 -1.95
N SER A 83 -4.90 19.29 -2.83
CA SER A 83 -3.95 20.40 -2.95
C SER A 83 -3.93 21.27 -1.71
N LEU A 84 -5.09 21.56 -1.11
CA LEU A 84 -5.19 22.31 0.14
C LEU A 84 -4.57 21.53 1.32
N ILE A 85 -4.83 20.24 1.42
CA ILE A 85 -4.20 19.37 2.44
C ILE A 85 -2.67 19.41 2.31
N ARG A 86 -2.15 19.21 1.09
CA ARG A 86 -0.70 19.26 0.83
C ARG A 86 -0.08 20.60 1.17
N TRP A 87 -0.78 21.68 0.83
CA TRP A 87 -0.32 23.03 1.15
C TRP A 87 -0.25 23.26 2.66
N ASN A 88 -1.30 22.91 3.41
CA ASN A 88 -1.33 23.10 4.85
C ASN A 88 -0.26 22.23 5.56
N ALA A 89 -0.07 21.00 5.11
CA ALA A 89 1.00 20.13 5.62
C ALA A 89 2.39 20.75 5.40
N LEU A 90 2.66 21.27 4.20
CA LEU A 90 3.91 21.97 3.89
C LEU A 90 4.08 23.23 4.74
N ALA A 91 3.04 24.07 4.82
CA ALA A 91 3.07 25.32 5.57
C ALA A 91 3.35 25.07 7.06
N MET A 92 2.74 24.04 7.65
CA MET A 92 2.97 23.63 9.04
C MET A 92 4.45 23.26 9.27
N VAL A 93 5.02 22.40 8.44
CA VAL A 93 6.43 21.98 8.53
C VAL A 93 7.38 23.15 8.33
N VAL A 94 7.14 24.01 7.33
CA VAL A 94 7.98 25.18 7.06
C VAL A 94 7.92 26.20 8.21
N ARG A 95 6.73 26.43 8.79
CA ARG A 95 6.57 27.31 9.97
C ARG A 95 7.32 26.75 11.17
N ALA A 96 7.23 25.45 11.43
CA ALA A 96 7.97 24.79 12.50
C ALA A 96 9.50 24.95 12.34
N ASN A 97 10.02 24.82 11.12
CA ASN A 97 11.45 25.01 10.82
C ASN A 97 11.94 26.45 10.96
N ARG A 98 11.06 27.44 10.78
CA ARG A 98 11.44 28.86 10.91
C ARG A 98 11.47 29.36 12.36
N ARG A 99 10.94 28.59 13.31
CA ARG A 99 10.96 28.95 14.72
C ARG A 99 12.25 28.48 15.38
N PRO A 100 12.72 29.19 16.45
CA PRO A 100 13.87 28.74 17.20
C PRO A 100 13.69 27.31 17.74
N GLY A 101 14.75 26.51 17.66
CA GLY A 101 14.74 25.10 18.09
C GLY A 101 14.78 24.10 16.96
N ASP A 102 14.68 24.52 15.71
CA ASP A 102 14.85 23.71 14.47
C ASP A 102 14.18 22.32 14.55
N LEU A 103 12.89 22.33 14.94
CA LEU A 103 12.15 21.10 15.22
C LEU A 103 11.86 20.28 13.97
N GLY A 104 11.91 20.91 12.80
CA GLY A 104 11.78 20.22 11.52
C GLY A 104 10.43 19.56 11.28
N GLY A 105 10.48 18.50 10.50
CA GLY A 105 9.34 17.66 10.11
C GLY A 105 9.54 17.05 8.75
N HIS A 106 8.94 15.89 8.52
CA HIS A 106 8.99 15.22 7.23
C HIS A 106 7.78 15.59 6.39
N ILE A 107 8.02 16.00 5.15
CA ILE A 107 6.94 16.31 4.19
C ILE A 107 6.94 15.37 3.00
N SER A 108 8.09 14.81 2.62
CA SER A 108 8.24 13.97 1.43
C SER A 108 7.41 12.68 1.51
N SER A 109 7.36 12.03 2.67
CA SER A 109 6.54 10.83 2.87
C SER A 109 5.06 11.12 2.63
N PHE A 110 4.53 12.22 3.19
CA PHE A 110 3.16 12.60 2.91
C PHE A 110 2.97 13.07 1.47
N ALA A 111 3.91 13.82 0.91
CA ALA A 111 3.81 14.31 -0.47
C ALA A 111 3.65 13.16 -1.48
N SER A 112 4.35 12.04 -1.28
CA SER A 112 4.25 10.84 -2.12
C SER A 112 2.97 10.03 -1.84
N SER A 113 2.51 9.96 -0.59
CA SER A 113 1.35 9.15 -0.17
C SER A 113 0.02 9.93 -0.13
N ALA A 114 0.03 11.24 -0.43
CA ALA A 114 -1.16 12.09 -0.28
C ALA A 114 -2.40 11.56 -1.01
N THR A 115 -2.24 11.00 -2.21
CA THR A 115 -3.35 10.42 -2.97
C THR A 115 -3.84 9.12 -2.32
N LEU A 116 -2.94 8.29 -1.77
CA LEU A 116 -3.31 7.06 -1.09
C LEU A 116 -4.20 7.34 0.13
N TYR A 117 -3.81 8.33 0.96
CA TYR A 117 -4.62 8.74 2.11
C TYR A 117 -5.93 9.39 1.70
N ASP A 118 -5.92 10.26 0.69
CA ASP A 118 -7.12 10.93 0.20
C ASP A 118 -8.17 9.91 -0.29
N VAL A 119 -7.75 8.94 -1.09
CA VAL A 119 -8.59 7.83 -1.55
C VAL A 119 -9.03 6.94 -0.37
N GLY A 120 -8.11 6.64 0.56
CA GLY A 120 -8.41 5.88 1.77
C GLY A 120 -9.53 6.51 2.58
N PHE A 121 -9.41 7.78 2.93
CA PHE A 121 -10.42 8.51 3.71
C PHE A 121 -11.75 8.68 3.00
N ASN A 122 -11.73 8.92 1.69
CA ASN A 122 -12.94 9.26 0.97
C ASN A 122 -13.75 8.03 0.53
N TYR A 123 -13.08 6.86 0.30
CA TYR A 123 -13.74 5.73 -0.35
C TYR A 123 -13.56 4.38 0.34
N PHE A 124 -12.57 4.23 1.20
CA PHE A 124 -12.23 2.91 1.75
C PHE A 124 -12.37 2.82 3.27
N PHE A 125 -11.87 3.79 4.03
CA PHE A 125 -11.94 3.72 5.49
C PHE A 125 -13.38 3.92 5.95
N ARG A 126 -13.85 3.00 6.76
CA ARG A 126 -15.20 3.07 7.32
C ARG A 126 -15.17 3.70 8.69
N ALA A 127 -15.96 4.74 8.87
CA ALA A 127 -16.19 5.36 10.17
C ALA A 127 -17.10 4.47 11.05
N PRO A 128 -17.05 4.64 12.38
CA PRO A 128 -18.00 4.02 13.28
C PRO A 128 -19.43 4.39 12.88
N ARG A 129 -20.35 3.42 12.99
CA ARG A 129 -21.79 3.65 12.75
C ARG A 129 -22.52 3.66 14.09
N PRO A 130 -23.58 4.45 14.24
CA PRO A 130 -24.39 4.42 15.44
C PRO A 130 -24.90 2.99 15.73
N THR A 131 -24.79 2.57 16.97
CA THR A 131 -25.30 1.30 17.46
C THR A 131 -26.14 1.52 18.71
N SER A 132 -27.08 0.63 18.97
CA SER A 132 -27.91 0.63 20.18
C SER A 132 -27.24 -0.11 21.35
N SER A 133 -26.12 -0.79 21.12
CA SER A 133 -25.37 -1.55 22.12
C SER A 133 -23.90 -1.11 22.11
N GLU A 134 -23.36 -0.82 23.28
CA GLU A 134 -21.94 -0.50 23.45
C GLU A 134 -21.02 -1.69 23.14
N ASP A 135 -21.56 -2.91 23.24
CA ASP A 135 -20.81 -4.15 22.99
C ASP A 135 -20.82 -4.59 21.51
N ASP A 136 -21.52 -3.86 20.63
CA ASP A 136 -21.59 -4.18 19.20
C ASP A 136 -20.38 -3.58 18.42
N TYR A 137 -19.25 -4.24 18.51
CA TYR A 137 -18.03 -3.85 17.78
C TYR A 137 -18.09 -4.09 16.27
N SER A 138 -19.11 -4.79 15.75
CA SER A 138 -19.29 -4.96 14.31
C SER A 138 -19.53 -3.65 13.57
N ARG A 139 -19.99 -2.62 14.30
CA ARG A 139 -20.22 -1.26 13.80
C ARG A 139 -19.11 -0.27 14.14
N SER A 140 -18.07 -0.70 14.82
CA SER A 140 -16.88 0.10 15.02
C SER A 140 -16.19 0.36 13.68
N GLY A 141 -15.60 1.54 13.52
CA GLY A 141 -14.88 1.90 12.30
C GLY A 141 -13.64 1.03 12.08
N ASP A 142 -13.10 1.11 10.87
CA ASP A 142 -11.83 0.47 10.55
C ASP A 142 -10.70 0.99 11.44
N LEU A 143 -9.66 0.20 11.61
CA LEU A 143 -8.45 0.57 12.31
C LEU A 143 -7.37 0.96 11.30
N VAL A 144 -6.71 2.10 11.50
CA VAL A 144 -5.71 2.61 10.56
C VAL A 144 -4.40 2.91 11.29
N TYR A 145 -3.38 2.16 10.93
CA TYR A 145 -1.99 2.43 11.31
C TYR A 145 -1.39 3.38 10.28
N PHE A 146 -1.39 4.67 10.59
CA PHE A 146 -0.81 5.69 9.71
C PHE A 146 0.71 5.63 9.76
N GLN A 147 1.37 5.73 8.61
CA GLN A 147 2.82 5.88 8.59
C GLN A 147 3.25 7.12 9.39
N GLY A 148 4.13 6.95 10.37
CA GLY A 148 4.49 8.04 11.30
C GLY A 148 4.98 9.30 10.60
N HIS A 149 5.81 9.16 9.57
CA HIS A 149 6.35 10.27 8.78
C HIS A 149 5.30 10.99 7.91
N ALA A 150 4.12 10.42 7.72
CA ALA A 150 3.02 11.05 6.99
C ALA A 150 2.07 11.86 7.89
N SER A 151 2.31 11.89 9.21
CA SER A 151 1.46 12.62 10.19
C SER A 151 1.14 14.07 9.82
N PRO A 152 2.06 14.87 9.20
CA PRO A 152 1.73 16.23 8.79
C PRO A 152 0.51 16.34 7.88
N GLY A 153 0.32 15.38 7.00
CA GLY A 153 -0.84 15.33 6.11
C GLY A 153 -2.14 14.97 6.82
N ILE A 154 -2.06 14.09 7.82
CA ILE A 154 -3.22 13.70 8.62
C ILE A 154 -3.68 14.91 9.47
N TYR A 155 -2.74 15.62 10.09
CA TYR A 155 -3.05 16.85 10.81
C TYR A 155 -3.65 17.93 9.89
N ALA A 156 -3.06 18.13 8.71
CA ALA A 156 -3.55 19.11 7.75
C ALA A 156 -4.98 18.80 7.28
N ARG A 157 -5.31 17.53 7.08
CA ARG A 157 -6.68 17.11 6.77
C ARG A 157 -7.61 17.40 7.95
N SER A 158 -7.24 17.00 9.15
CA SER A 158 -8.04 17.25 10.37
C SER A 158 -8.24 18.72 10.67
N PHE A 159 -7.28 19.58 10.32
CA PHE A 159 -7.42 21.02 10.39
C PHE A 159 -8.52 21.53 9.43
N LEU A 160 -8.52 21.07 8.18
CA LEU A 160 -9.56 21.42 7.21
C LEU A 160 -10.95 20.89 7.59
N GLU A 161 -10.99 19.78 8.33
CA GLU A 161 -12.22 19.21 8.91
C GLU A 161 -12.68 19.91 10.20
N GLY A 162 -11.93 20.92 10.69
CA GLY A 162 -12.23 21.64 11.92
C GLY A 162 -11.94 20.89 13.22
N ARG A 163 -11.21 19.78 13.15
CA ARG A 163 -10.85 18.95 14.33
C ARG A 163 -9.57 19.40 15.03
N ILE A 164 -8.75 20.17 14.34
CA ILE A 164 -7.50 20.75 14.85
C ILE A 164 -7.56 22.26 14.60
N SER A 165 -7.15 23.05 15.61
CA SER A 165 -7.11 24.49 15.53
C SER A 165 -5.82 25.00 14.87
N GLU A 166 -5.82 26.28 14.44
CA GLU A 166 -4.63 26.94 13.89
C GLU A 166 -3.51 27.02 14.95
N VAL A 167 -3.85 27.23 16.22
CA VAL A 167 -2.88 27.26 17.32
C VAL A 167 -2.18 25.92 17.48
N GLN A 168 -2.92 24.82 17.41
CA GLN A 168 -2.34 23.48 17.45
C GLN A 168 -1.43 23.22 16.24
N MET A 169 -1.86 23.62 15.03
CA MET A 169 -1.02 23.51 13.82
C MET A 169 0.28 24.30 13.95
N ASP A 170 0.21 25.50 14.50
CA ASP A 170 1.39 26.34 14.75
C ASP A 170 2.33 25.76 15.81
N ASN A 171 1.81 24.94 16.72
CA ASN A 171 2.59 24.23 17.73
C ASN A 171 2.92 22.77 17.32
N PHE A 172 3.02 22.49 16.03
CA PHE A 172 3.49 21.19 15.55
C PHE A 172 4.86 20.83 16.12
N ARG A 173 4.99 19.61 16.66
CA ARG A 173 6.18 19.07 17.34
C ARG A 173 6.56 19.83 18.63
N ARG A 174 5.59 20.41 19.30
CA ARG A 174 5.75 21.12 20.59
C ARG A 174 4.81 20.54 21.65
N GLU A 175 4.73 19.23 21.69
CA GLU A 175 3.87 18.48 22.60
C GLU A 175 4.21 18.66 24.09
N ALA A 176 5.43 19.06 24.42
CA ALA A 176 5.89 19.22 25.81
C ALA A 176 5.14 20.31 26.61
N GLY A 177 4.33 21.14 25.95
CA GLY A 177 3.53 22.19 26.57
C GLY A 177 2.03 21.93 26.60
N ASP A 178 1.58 20.71 26.31
CA ASP A 178 0.17 20.25 26.23
C ASP A 178 -0.73 20.97 25.21
N GLU A 179 -0.20 21.88 24.40
CA GLU A 179 -0.96 22.63 23.40
C GLU A 179 -0.56 22.31 21.97
N GLY A 180 0.41 21.40 21.79
CA GLY A 180 1.02 21.11 20.50
C GLY A 180 0.56 19.79 19.89
N LEU A 181 0.76 19.65 18.58
CA LEU A 181 0.61 18.39 17.90
C LEU A 181 1.85 17.53 18.10
N SER A 182 1.67 16.25 18.41
CA SER A 182 2.78 15.33 18.56
C SER A 182 3.61 15.19 17.29
N SER A 183 4.91 14.98 17.47
CA SER A 183 5.86 14.79 16.37
C SER A 183 5.45 13.63 15.47
N TYR A 184 4.89 12.57 16.08
CA TYR A 184 4.46 11.34 15.42
C TYR A 184 3.21 10.78 16.09
N PRO A 185 2.46 9.88 15.43
CA PRO A 185 1.31 9.20 16.03
C PRO A 185 1.69 8.52 17.34
N HIS A 186 1.08 8.94 18.43
CA HIS A 186 1.28 8.32 19.75
C HIS A 186 0.08 8.57 20.67
N PRO A 187 -0.62 7.50 21.13
CA PRO A 187 -1.82 7.63 21.95
C PRO A 187 -1.60 8.35 23.29
N TRP A 188 -0.41 8.25 23.89
CA TRP A 188 -0.13 8.94 25.15
C TRP A 188 0.02 10.45 25.01
N LEU A 189 0.48 10.90 23.84
CA LEU A 189 0.66 12.32 23.57
C LEU A 189 -0.65 12.98 23.06
N MET A 190 -1.49 12.20 22.38
CA MET A 190 -2.78 12.66 21.85
C MET A 190 -3.81 11.52 21.96
N PRO A 191 -4.31 11.19 23.18
CA PRO A 191 -5.14 10.02 23.43
C PRO A 191 -6.49 10.05 22.70
N ASP A 192 -7.07 11.21 22.49
CA ASP A 192 -8.35 11.38 21.78
C ASP A 192 -8.19 11.48 20.26
N TYR A 193 -6.95 11.37 19.76
CA TYR A 193 -6.65 11.53 18.35
C TYR A 193 -5.97 10.31 17.72
N TRP A 194 -4.88 9.80 18.31
CA TRP A 194 -4.15 8.66 17.80
C TRP A 194 -4.54 7.38 18.52
N GLN A 195 -4.87 6.33 17.76
CA GLN A 195 -5.18 5.02 18.32
C GLN A 195 -3.92 4.16 18.51
N PHE A 196 -2.91 4.33 17.62
CA PHE A 196 -1.74 3.48 17.57
C PHE A 196 -0.44 4.28 17.53
N PRO A 197 0.63 3.81 18.22
CA PRO A 197 1.96 4.35 18.05
C PRO A 197 2.60 3.77 16.79
N THR A 198 2.93 4.62 15.82
CA THR A 198 3.51 4.19 14.54
C THR A 198 4.83 4.88 14.22
N VAL A 199 5.50 5.43 15.25
CA VAL A 199 6.75 6.15 15.06
C VAL A 199 7.95 5.24 14.88
N SER A 200 7.97 4.08 15.57
CA SER A 200 9.04 3.10 15.42
C SER A 200 8.81 2.31 14.12
N MET A 201 9.68 2.52 13.14
CA MET A 201 9.62 1.84 11.86
C MET A 201 9.66 0.31 12.06
N GLY A 202 8.81 -0.40 11.31
CA GLY A 202 8.64 -1.85 11.41
C GLY A 202 7.64 -2.31 12.46
N LEU A 203 7.48 -1.60 13.58
CA LEU A 203 6.55 -2.01 14.63
C LEU A 203 5.08 -1.77 14.28
N GLY A 204 4.77 -0.73 13.51
CA GLY A 204 3.42 -0.46 13.04
C GLY A 204 2.84 -1.62 12.22
N PRO A 205 3.50 -2.08 11.15
CA PRO A 205 3.10 -3.25 10.38
C PRO A 205 2.96 -4.52 11.22
N LEU A 206 3.93 -4.79 12.10
CA LEU A 206 3.89 -5.95 12.99
C LEU A 206 2.68 -5.92 13.92
N GLN A 207 2.42 -4.77 14.56
CA GLN A 207 1.25 -4.59 15.43
C GLN A 207 -0.06 -4.76 14.66
N ALA A 208 -0.14 -4.26 13.41
CA ALA A 208 -1.33 -4.40 12.57
C ALA A 208 -1.65 -5.88 12.27
N ILE A 209 -0.62 -6.71 12.03
CA ILE A 209 -0.79 -8.16 11.85
C ILE A 209 -1.39 -8.79 13.12
N TYR A 210 -0.81 -8.52 14.28
CA TYR A 210 -1.34 -9.05 15.54
C TYR A 210 -2.71 -8.50 15.88
N GLN A 211 -2.99 -7.24 15.60
CA GLN A 211 -4.32 -6.65 15.77
C GLN A 211 -5.36 -7.39 14.93
N ALA A 212 -5.08 -7.60 13.65
CA ALA A 212 -5.97 -8.34 12.76
C ALA A 212 -6.18 -9.79 13.20
N HIS A 213 -5.09 -10.44 13.65
CA HIS A 213 -5.14 -11.81 14.17
C HIS A 213 -5.99 -11.92 15.44
N VAL A 214 -5.78 -11.03 16.42
CA VAL A 214 -6.56 -11.02 17.66
C VAL A 214 -8.04 -10.73 17.39
N MET A 215 -8.35 -9.82 16.45
CA MET A 215 -9.74 -9.57 16.05
C MET A 215 -10.41 -10.83 15.52
N LYS A 216 -9.76 -11.58 14.62
CA LYS A 216 -10.29 -12.86 14.13
C LYS A 216 -10.40 -13.93 15.22
N TYR A 217 -9.43 -13.97 16.14
CA TYR A 217 -9.49 -14.88 17.29
C TYR A 217 -10.72 -14.60 18.16
N LEU A 218 -10.96 -13.33 18.52
CA LEU A 218 -12.11 -12.94 19.34
C LEU A 218 -13.44 -13.24 18.64
N ASP A 219 -13.53 -12.96 17.35
CA ASP A 219 -14.70 -13.24 16.53
C ASP A 219 -14.98 -14.75 16.44
N SER A 220 -13.94 -15.56 16.17
CA SER A 220 -14.04 -17.02 16.07
C SER A 220 -14.40 -17.72 17.39
N ARG A 221 -14.26 -17.02 18.51
CA ARG A 221 -14.61 -17.50 19.86
C ARG A 221 -15.96 -16.95 20.34
N ASP A 222 -16.67 -16.23 19.49
CA ASP A 222 -17.92 -15.54 19.84
C ASP A 222 -17.81 -14.62 21.07
N LEU A 223 -16.59 -14.09 21.33
CA LEU A 223 -16.34 -13.18 22.43
C LEU A 223 -16.69 -11.74 22.05
N VAL A 224 -16.40 -11.36 20.82
CA VAL A 224 -16.68 -10.04 20.27
C VAL A 224 -16.96 -10.17 18.78
N GLY A 225 -18.14 -9.76 18.34
CA GLY A 225 -18.48 -9.73 16.91
C GLY A 225 -17.73 -8.60 16.19
N MET A 226 -16.79 -8.95 15.33
CA MET A 226 -15.97 -7.97 14.60
C MET A 226 -16.58 -7.54 13.26
N GLY A 227 -17.55 -8.29 12.76
CA GLY A 227 -18.16 -8.05 11.46
C GLY A 227 -17.12 -8.04 10.32
N ASP A 228 -17.27 -7.07 9.41
CA ASP A 228 -16.37 -6.92 8.26
C ASP A 228 -15.30 -5.82 8.46
N ARG A 229 -15.02 -5.43 9.71
CA ARG A 229 -14.04 -4.41 10.12
C ARG A 229 -12.65 -4.76 9.61
N LYS A 230 -11.95 -3.77 9.05
CA LYS A 230 -10.59 -3.91 8.49
C LYS A 230 -9.53 -3.24 9.34
N VAL A 231 -8.33 -3.78 9.24
CA VAL A 231 -7.10 -3.17 9.75
C VAL A 231 -6.27 -2.74 8.56
N TRP A 232 -5.97 -1.46 8.48
CA TRP A 232 -5.14 -0.85 7.43
C TRP A 232 -3.79 -0.48 8.01
N ALA A 233 -2.70 -0.82 7.34
CA ALA A 233 -1.37 -0.38 7.72
C ALA A 233 -0.67 0.29 6.55
N PHE A 234 -0.22 1.53 6.77
CA PHE A 234 0.56 2.31 5.81
C PHE A 234 2.02 2.29 6.20
N LEU A 235 2.87 1.88 5.28
CA LEU A 235 4.31 1.79 5.49
C LEU A 235 5.07 2.23 4.24
N GLY A 236 6.32 2.64 4.43
CA GLY A 236 7.23 2.97 3.33
C GLY A 236 8.02 1.76 2.85
N ASP A 237 8.55 1.84 1.63
CA ASP A 237 9.51 0.87 1.10
C ASP A 237 10.79 0.80 1.94
N GLY A 238 11.32 1.95 2.38
CA GLY A 238 12.46 2.01 3.30
C GLY A 238 12.16 1.42 4.68
N GLU A 239 10.91 1.47 5.15
CA GLU A 239 10.49 0.84 6.39
C GLU A 239 10.48 -0.70 6.29
N CYS A 240 10.37 -1.24 5.08
CA CYS A 240 10.43 -2.68 4.84
C CYS A 240 11.84 -3.27 5.02
N ASP A 241 12.87 -2.44 5.17
CA ASP A 241 14.22 -2.90 5.55
C ASP A 241 14.31 -3.33 7.02
N GLU A 242 13.38 -2.85 7.85
CA GLU A 242 13.30 -3.29 9.24
C GLU A 242 12.79 -4.72 9.31
N PRO A 243 13.50 -5.64 10.00
CA PRO A 243 13.09 -7.04 10.09
C PRO A 243 11.67 -7.24 10.61
N GLU A 244 11.21 -6.34 11.47
CA GLU A 244 9.87 -6.35 12.05
C GLU A 244 8.78 -6.13 11.01
N SER A 245 9.04 -5.32 9.99
CA SER A 245 8.07 -5.04 8.91
C SER A 245 7.68 -6.31 8.14
N LEU A 246 8.64 -7.20 7.91
CA LEU A 246 8.47 -8.41 7.11
C LEU A 246 8.32 -9.67 7.98
N GLY A 247 8.69 -9.60 9.26
CA GLY A 247 8.86 -10.76 10.12
C GLY A 247 7.61 -11.60 10.36
N ALA A 248 6.43 -11.02 10.28
CA ALA A 248 5.17 -11.72 10.51
C ALA A 248 4.30 -11.88 9.25
N LEU A 249 4.80 -11.56 8.05
CA LEU A 249 4.02 -11.67 6.81
C LEU A 249 3.51 -13.09 6.57
N SER A 250 4.35 -14.11 6.82
CA SER A 250 3.98 -15.51 6.68
C SER A 250 2.91 -15.96 7.68
N LEU A 251 2.87 -15.35 8.88
CA LEU A 251 1.80 -15.56 9.84
C LEU A 251 0.46 -15.08 9.26
N ALA A 252 0.42 -13.85 8.76
CA ALA A 252 -0.79 -13.27 8.19
C ALA A 252 -1.34 -14.11 7.02
N GLY A 253 -0.47 -14.57 6.11
CA GLY A 253 -0.85 -15.43 5.00
C GLY A 253 -1.38 -16.79 5.47
N ARG A 254 -0.68 -17.46 6.40
CA ARG A 254 -1.06 -18.75 6.95
C ARG A 254 -2.39 -18.71 7.71
N GLU A 255 -2.61 -17.67 8.51
CA GLU A 255 -3.85 -17.45 9.27
C GLU A 255 -4.97 -16.84 8.40
N LYS A 256 -4.70 -16.57 7.12
CA LYS A 256 -5.66 -16.01 6.16
C LYS A 256 -6.35 -14.76 6.71
N LEU A 257 -5.55 -13.78 7.13
CA LEU A 257 -6.06 -12.53 7.70
C LEU A 257 -6.64 -11.63 6.60
N ASP A 258 -7.83 -11.96 6.10
CA ASP A 258 -8.55 -11.21 5.05
C ASP A 258 -9.12 -9.88 5.53
N ASN A 259 -9.01 -9.61 6.83
CA ASN A 259 -9.32 -8.33 7.46
C ASN A 259 -8.13 -7.36 7.53
N LEU A 260 -6.96 -7.74 6.99
CA LEU A 260 -5.73 -6.95 7.02
C LEU A 260 -5.36 -6.45 5.62
N ILE A 261 -5.02 -5.17 5.52
CA ILE A 261 -4.61 -4.53 4.27
C ILE A 261 -3.36 -3.70 4.52
N PHE A 262 -2.28 -4.00 3.79
CA PHE A 262 -1.08 -3.17 3.78
C PHE A 262 -1.07 -2.27 2.55
N VAL A 263 -0.71 -1.00 2.77
CA VAL A 263 -0.50 -0.01 1.71
C VAL A 263 0.96 0.42 1.75
N VAL A 264 1.77 -0.12 0.86
CA VAL A 264 3.21 0.19 0.79
C VAL A 264 3.43 1.36 -0.15
N ASN A 265 3.91 2.47 0.39
CA ASN A 265 4.27 3.67 -0.37
C ASN A 265 5.72 3.56 -0.85
N CYS A 266 5.92 3.14 -2.08
CA CYS A 266 7.24 3.02 -2.70
C CYS A 266 7.66 4.36 -3.29
N ASN A 267 8.19 5.25 -2.46
CA ASN A 267 8.73 6.54 -2.88
C ASN A 267 10.24 6.51 -3.18
N LEU A 268 10.86 5.34 -3.07
CA LEU A 268 12.27 5.07 -3.37
C LEU A 268 13.27 5.88 -2.52
N GLN A 269 12.84 6.31 -1.32
CA GLN A 269 13.64 7.13 -0.43
C GLN A 269 13.75 6.51 0.96
N ARG A 270 14.96 6.61 1.53
CA ARG A 270 15.27 6.36 2.94
C ARG A 270 15.68 7.66 3.63
N LEU A 271 15.87 7.64 4.93
CA LEU A 271 16.36 8.80 5.68
C LEU A 271 17.77 9.23 5.24
N ASP A 272 18.60 8.28 4.90
CA ASP A 272 20.02 8.44 4.55
C ASP A 272 20.30 8.41 3.05
N GLY A 273 19.28 8.32 2.20
CA GLY A 273 19.45 8.33 0.75
C GLY A 273 18.40 7.50 -0.01
N PRO A 274 18.66 7.23 -1.29
CA PRO A 274 17.75 6.40 -2.08
C PRO A 274 17.78 4.93 -1.65
N VAL A 275 16.66 4.24 -1.84
CA VAL A 275 16.56 2.80 -1.62
C VAL A 275 17.51 2.07 -2.59
N ARG A 276 18.25 1.08 -2.09
CA ARG A 276 19.13 0.26 -2.92
C ARG A 276 18.32 -0.55 -3.92
N GLY A 277 18.84 -0.70 -5.14
CA GLY A 277 18.14 -1.42 -6.21
C GLY A 277 17.07 -0.59 -6.92
N ASN A 278 16.82 0.63 -6.44
CA ASN A 278 15.94 1.61 -7.06
C ASN A 278 14.60 1.02 -7.55
N GLY A 279 14.29 1.07 -8.85
CA GLY A 279 13.01 0.60 -9.38
C GLY A 279 12.66 -0.87 -9.11
N LYS A 280 13.64 -1.71 -8.78
CA LYS A 280 13.40 -3.14 -8.49
C LYS A 280 12.89 -3.42 -7.09
N ILE A 281 12.94 -2.45 -6.16
CA ILE A 281 12.41 -2.65 -4.80
C ILE A 281 10.90 -3.01 -4.80
N ILE A 282 10.13 -2.44 -5.73
CA ILE A 282 8.70 -2.76 -5.88
C ILE A 282 8.51 -4.25 -6.22
N GLN A 283 9.34 -4.79 -7.11
CA GLN A 283 9.29 -6.21 -7.51
C GLN A 283 9.83 -7.12 -6.42
N GLU A 284 10.84 -6.69 -5.69
CA GLU A 284 11.37 -7.41 -4.53
C GLU A 284 10.29 -7.53 -3.44
N LEU A 285 9.67 -6.42 -3.05
CA LEU A 285 8.58 -6.42 -2.08
C LEU A 285 7.37 -7.24 -2.57
N GLU A 286 7.00 -7.11 -3.84
CA GLU A 286 5.97 -7.98 -4.44
C GLU A 286 6.31 -9.46 -4.22
N GLY A 287 7.57 -9.85 -4.43
CA GLY A 287 8.06 -11.21 -4.20
C GLY A 287 7.91 -11.67 -2.75
N TYR A 288 8.28 -10.85 -1.78
CA TYR A 288 8.12 -11.16 -0.36
C TYR A 288 6.64 -11.36 0.03
N PHE A 289 5.77 -10.45 -0.37
CA PHE A 289 4.34 -10.55 -0.03
C PHE A 289 3.67 -11.75 -0.73
N ARG A 290 3.93 -11.98 -2.01
CA ARG A 290 3.39 -13.15 -2.73
C ARG A 290 3.91 -14.45 -2.18
N GLY A 291 5.22 -14.54 -1.88
CA GLY A 291 5.83 -15.72 -1.26
C GLY A 291 5.25 -16.05 0.12
N ALA A 292 4.78 -15.04 0.83
CA ALA A 292 4.09 -15.19 2.11
C ALA A 292 2.58 -15.48 1.97
N GLY A 293 2.05 -15.60 0.75
CA GLY A 293 0.64 -15.94 0.49
C GLY A 293 -0.32 -14.75 0.45
N TRP A 294 0.19 -13.53 0.30
CA TRP A 294 -0.62 -12.32 0.16
C TRP A 294 -1.10 -12.11 -1.27
N ASN A 295 -2.28 -11.52 -1.40
CA ASN A 295 -2.72 -10.95 -2.68
C ASN A 295 -2.08 -9.56 -2.86
N VAL A 296 -1.33 -9.37 -3.94
CA VAL A 296 -0.59 -8.14 -4.20
C VAL A 296 -1.18 -7.41 -5.39
N ILE A 297 -1.57 -6.16 -5.17
CA ILE A 297 -1.99 -5.22 -6.22
C ILE A 297 -0.89 -4.17 -6.34
N LYS A 298 -0.26 -4.11 -7.50
CA LYS A 298 0.81 -3.18 -7.81
C LYS A 298 0.27 -2.00 -8.60
N VAL A 299 0.60 -0.77 -8.17
CA VAL A 299 0.28 0.48 -8.87
C VAL A 299 1.58 1.21 -9.12
N VAL A 300 2.03 1.23 -10.36
CA VAL A 300 3.29 1.86 -10.79
C VAL A 300 3.07 3.28 -11.29
N TRP A 301 1.93 3.52 -11.94
CA TRP A 301 1.58 4.84 -12.45
C TRP A 301 0.10 5.16 -12.28
N GLY A 302 -0.23 6.44 -12.30
CA GLY A 302 -1.60 6.92 -12.30
C GLY A 302 -2.12 7.19 -13.72
N ARG A 303 -3.42 7.39 -13.85
CA ARG A 303 -4.17 7.53 -15.12
C ARG A 303 -3.61 8.53 -16.14
N HIS A 304 -2.81 9.49 -15.72
CA HIS A 304 -2.20 10.45 -16.66
C HIS A 304 -1.13 9.82 -17.56
N TRP A 305 -0.64 8.62 -17.22
CA TRP A 305 0.29 7.86 -18.02
C TRP A 305 -0.41 6.90 -19.01
N ASP A 306 -1.69 6.60 -18.79
CA ASP A 306 -2.44 5.67 -19.64
C ASP A 306 -2.43 6.06 -21.13
N PRO A 307 -2.57 7.36 -21.49
CA PRO A 307 -2.46 7.76 -22.90
C PRO A 307 -1.07 7.49 -23.50
N LEU A 308 0.01 7.53 -22.69
CA LEU A 308 1.37 7.22 -23.12
C LEU A 308 1.48 5.73 -23.45
N PHE A 309 1.00 4.87 -22.56
CA PHE A 309 0.99 3.42 -22.78
C PHE A 309 0.06 3.00 -23.92
N ALA A 310 -1.07 3.65 -24.07
CA ALA A 310 -1.98 3.41 -25.21
C ALA A 310 -1.33 3.69 -26.57
N ASN A 311 -0.36 4.62 -26.61
CA ASN A 311 0.41 4.96 -27.81
C ASN A 311 1.67 4.09 -27.97
N ASP A 312 2.09 3.35 -26.95
CA ASP A 312 3.28 2.47 -26.99
C ASP A 312 2.98 1.12 -27.68
N LYS A 313 2.55 1.19 -28.96
CA LYS A 313 2.17 0.00 -29.75
C LYS A 313 3.29 -1.04 -29.88
N LYS A 314 4.56 -0.64 -29.69
CA LYS A 314 5.72 -1.54 -29.77
C LYS A 314 6.19 -2.02 -28.39
N GLY A 315 5.57 -1.56 -27.30
CA GLY A 315 5.96 -1.90 -25.93
C GLY A 315 7.37 -1.42 -25.57
N LEU A 316 7.87 -0.36 -26.22
CA LEU A 316 9.23 0.15 -25.96
C LEU A 316 9.35 0.77 -24.57
N MET A 317 8.35 1.54 -24.18
CA MET A 317 8.30 2.17 -22.86
C MET A 317 8.21 1.10 -21.76
N GLN A 318 7.33 0.11 -21.93
CA GLN A 318 7.22 -1.00 -21.00
C GLN A 318 8.55 -1.76 -20.85
N ARG A 319 9.22 -2.09 -21.95
CA ARG A 319 10.54 -2.76 -21.90
C ARG A 319 11.61 -1.91 -21.23
N ALA A 320 11.61 -0.60 -21.48
CA ALA A 320 12.54 0.30 -20.79
C ALA A 320 12.33 0.28 -19.28
N MET A 321 11.08 0.29 -18.82
CA MET A 321 10.74 0.21 -17.39
C MET A 321 11.08 -1.16 -16.78
N ASP A 322 10.90 -2.25 -17.51
CA ASP A 322 11.26 -3.60 -17.05
C ASP A 322 12.78 -3.82 -16.97
N SER A 323 13.56 -3.07 -17.76
CA SER A 323 15.02 -3.23 -17.87
C SER A 323 15.83 -2.32 -16.94
N THR A 324 15.19 -1.32 -16.33
CA THR A 324 15.84 -0.37 -15.40
C THR A 324 15.88 -0.94 -14.00
#